data_55c296e0124a3593d63c0c39cee8d0cd
#
_entry.id   55c296e0124a3593d63c0c39cee8d0cd
#
_cell.length_a   1.000
_cell.length_b   1.000
_cell.length_c   1.000
_cell.angle_alpha   90.00
_cell.angle_beta   90.00
_cell.angle_gamma   90.00
#
_symmetry.space_group_name_H-M   'P 1'
#
loop_
_entity.id
_entity.type
_entity.pdbx_description
1 polymer ?
#
loop_
_entity_poly.entity_id
_entity_poly.type
_entity_poly.pdbx_seq_one_letter_code
_entity_poly.pdbx_strand_id
1 'polypeptide(L)'
;MNNYKHEIMWWMSRLNIMLTSLFLSFSLAASAYAADAGVQMGANGNLIFEPNEVTVDVGDTVTFTNGDLPPHNIVFLEHEELSHPDLAFMSGEQFPVTFDQAGDYEYQCEPHAGAGMKGVIHVS
;
A
#
# COMPACT_ATOMS: atom_id res chain seq x y z
N MET A 1 -55.51 -14.52 43.30
CA MET A 1 -54.17 -15.00 43.58
C MET A 1 -53.53 -15.53 42.31
N ASN A 2 -53.51 -14.77 41.19
CA ASN A 2 -52.91 -15.25 39.95
C ASN A 2 -52.35 -14.14 39.02
N ASN A 3 -52.22 -12.90 39.44
CA ASN A 3 -51.72 -11.83 38.59
C ASN A 3 -50.20 -11.63 38.63
N TYR A 4 -49.51 -12.19 39.66
CA TYR A 4 -48.08 -12.03 39.79
C TYR A 4 -47.26 -12.86 38.78
N LYS A 5 -47.78 -13.99 38.35
CA LYS A 5 -47.03 -14.85 37.37
C LYS A 5 -47.00 -14.23 35.95
N HIS A 6 -48.01 -13.43 35.56
CA HIS A 6 -48.03 -12.79 34.27
C HIS A 6 -47.07 -11.59 34.17
N GLU A 7 -46.93 -10.83 35.23
CA GLU A 7 -46.05 -9.67 35.31
C GLU A 7 -44.59 -10.07 35.24
N ILE A 8 -44.20 -11.14 36.00
CA ILE A 8 -42.81 -11.62 36.02
C ILE A 8 -42.36 -12.19 34.66
N MET A 9 -43.24 -12.89 33.95
CA MET A 9 -42.95 -13.41 32.61
C MET A 9 -42.81 -12.30 31.58
N TRP A 10 -43.57 -11.22 31.73
CA TRP A 10 -43.51 -10.09 30.79
C TRP A 10 -42.21 -9.28 30.96
N TRP A 11 -41.73 -9.11 32.19
CA TRP A 11 -40.49 -8.45 32.52
C TRP A 11 -39.26 -9.27 32.07
N MET A 12 -39.30 -10.57 32.22
CA MET A 12 -38.22 -11.47 31.78
C MET A 12 -38.08 -11.50 30.26
N SER A 13 -39.17 -11.40 29.50
CA SER A 13 -39.11 -11.36 28.03
C SER A 13 -38.52 -10.06 27.50
N ARG A 14 -38.77 -8.92 28.19
CA ARG A 14 -38.18 -7.63 27.82
C ARG A 14 -36.71 -7.51 28.19
N LEU A 15 -36.27 -8.16 29.27
CA LEU A 15 -34.88 -8.19 29.67
C LEU A 15 -34.02 -8.99 28.68
N ASN A 16 -34.57 -10.07 28.13
CA ASN A 16 -33.86 -10.87 27.11
C ASN A 16 -33.73 -10.16 25.77
N ILE A 17 -34.69 -9.30 25.42
CA ILE A 17 -34.60 -8.53 24.16
C ILE A 17 -33.59 -7.38 24.23
N MET A 18 -33.38 -6.80 25.42
CA MET A 18 -32.38 -5.76 25.61
C MET A 18 -30.95 -6.28 25.70
N LEU A 19 -30.73 -7.52 26.09
CA LEU A 19 -29.41 -8.15 26.18
C LEU A 19 -28.91 -8.67 24.82
N THR A 20 -29.78 -8.90 23.83
CA THR A 20 -29.38 -9.37 22.51
C THR A 20 -29.03 -8.24 21.53
N SER A 21 -29.35 -6.99 21.85
CA SER A 21 -29.05 -5.85 20.96
C SER A 21 -27.67 -5.20 21.22
N LEU A 22 -26.93 -5.63 22.24
CA LEU A 22 -25.64 -5.02 22.62
C LEU A 22 -24.42 -5.77 22.04
N PHE A 23 -24.63 -6.85 21.25
CA PHE A 23 -23.52 -7.65 20.74
C PHE A 23 -23.21 -7.45 19.25
N LEU A 24 -23.82 -6.47 18.57
CA LEU A 24 -23.67 -6.36 17.13
C LEU A 24 -23.00 -5.05 16.68
N SER A 25 -21.98 -4.57 17.38
CA SER A 25 -21.20 -3.42 16.94
C SER A 25 -19.72 -3.55 17.31
N PHE A 26 -19.16 -4.76 17.19
CA PHE A 26 -17.71 -4.88 17.12
C PHE A 26 -17.33 -4.81 15.64
N SER A 27 -17.31 -3.59 15.11
CA SER A 27 -16.66 -3.32 13.84
C SER A 27 -15.19 -3.68 14.01
N LEU A 28 -14.76 -4.83 13.48
CA LEU A 28 -13.35 -5.06 13.23
C LEU A 28 -12.91 -3.99 12.22
N ALA A 29 -12.39 -2.88 12.72
CA ALA A 29 -11.52 -2.05 11.92
C ALA A 29 -10.27 -2.91 11.64
N ALA A 30 -10.28 -3.63 10.53
CA ALA A 30 -9.07 -4.19 9.99
C ALA A 30 -8.18 -2.98 9.69
N SER A 31 -7.15 -2.75 10.53
CA SER A 31 -6.06 -1.87 10.14
C SER A 31 -5.45 -2.51 8.90
N ALA A 32 -5.73 -1.93 7.74
CA ALA A 32 -4.97 -2.23 6.55
C ALA A 32 -3.55 -1.75 6.83
N TYR A 33 -2.66 -2.67 7.14
CA TYR A 33 -1.23 -2.38 7.14
C TYR A 33 -0.86 -2.15 5.68
N ALA A 34 -0.31 -0.96 5.37
CA ALA A 34 0.30 -0.72 4.09
C ALA A 34 1.37 -1.79 3.85
N ALA A 35 1.30 -2.48 2.72
CA ALA A 35 2.34 -3.41 2.33
C ALA A 35 3.51 -2.61 1.76
N ASP A 36 4.73 -3.04 2.10
CA ASP A 36 5.95 -2.47 1.52
C ASP A 36 6.43 -3.38 0.39
N ALA A 37 6.55 -2.81 -0.80
CA ALA A 37 7.15 -3.48 -1.94
C ALA A 37 8.54 -2.87 -2.25
N GLY A 38 9.43 -3.67 -2.80
CA GLY A 38 10.78 -3.23 -3.15
C GLY A 38 11.07 -3.33 -4.63
N VAL A 39 11.79 -2.35 -5.17
CA VAL A 39 12.33 -2.35 -6.54
C VAL A 39 13.82 -2.08 -6.47
N GLN A 40 14.62 -2.97 -7.04
CA GLN A 40 16.06 -2.78 -7.16
C GLN A 40 16.40 -2.02 -8.45
N MET A 41 17.15 -0.93 -8.33
CA MET A 41 17.68 -0.18 -9.48
C MET A 41 19.05 -0.72 -9.85
N GLY A 42 19.26 -1.11 -11.09
CA GLY A 42 20.54 -1.65 -11.54
C GLY A 42 20.83 -3.06 -11.00
N ALA A 43 19.79 -3.90 -10.92
CA ALA A 43 19.92 -5.26 -10.39
C ALA A 43 20.96 -6.08 -11.14
N ASN A 44 21.84 -6.74 -10.39
CA ASN A 44 22.93 -7.58 -10.92
C ASN A 44 23.83 -6.87 -11.96
N GLY A 45 23.97 -5.55 -11.84
CA GLY A 45 24.77 -4.75 -12.77
C GLY A 45 24.12 -4.54 -14.14
N ASN A 46 22.82 -4.78 -14.29
CA ASN A 46 22.08 -4.51 -15.50
C ASN A 46 21.31 -3.17 -15.41
N LEU A 47 21.10 -2.52 -16.55
CA LEU A 47 20.35 -1.26 -16.63
C LEU A 47 18.83 -1.53 -16.62
N ILE A 48 18.33 -2.06 -15.51
CA ILE A 48 16.94 -2.45 -15.30
C ILE A 48 16.45 -2.07 -13.91
N PHE A 49 15.13 -1.95 -13.76
CA PHE A 49 14.42 -2.06 -12.48
C PHE A 49 13.99 -3.52 -12.28
N GLU A 50 14.20 -4.06 -11.08
CA GLU A 50 13.84 -5.44 -10.75
C GLU A 50 13.04 -5.51 -9.42
N PRO A 51 11.76 -5.95 -9.47
CA PRO A 51 10.96 -6.18 -10.67
C PRO A 51 10.63 -4.87 -11.41
N ASN A 52 10.36 -4.93 -12.71
CA ASN A 52 9.97 -3.78 -13.50
C ASN A 52 8.45 -3.51 -13.51
N GLU A 53 7.66 -4.45 -12.99
CA GLU A 53 6.23 -4.31 -12.75
C GLU A 53 5.90 -4.70 -11.31
N VAL A 54 5.18 -3.85 -10.61
CA VAL A 54 4.75 -4.06 -9.22
C VAL A 54 3.28 -3.72 -9.09
N THR A 55 2.52 -4.55 -8.40
CA THR A 55 1.13 -4.26 -8.04
C THR A 55 1.05 -4.03 -6.53
N VAL A 56 0.43 -2.92 -6.15
CA VAL A 56 0.21 -2.52 -4.75
C VAL A 56 -1.20 -1.95 -4.57
N ASP A 57 -1.63 -1.81 -3.33
CA ASP A 57 -2.88 -1.16 -2.97
C ASP A 57 -2.67 0.34 -2.69
N VAL A 58 -3.76 1.12 -2.79
CA VAL A 58 -3.74 2.53 -2.38
C VAL A 58 -3.29 2.65 -0.91
N GLY A 59 -2.33 3.50 -0.66
CA GLY A 59 -1.70 3.71 0.64
C GLY A 59 -0.40 2.94 0.85
N ASP A 60 -0.06 2.00 -0.04
CA ASP A 60 1.19 1.25 0.04
C ASP A 60 2.40 2.08 -0.38
N THR A 61 3.57 1.65 0.08
CA THR A 61 4.86 2.26 -0.24
C THR A 61 5.72 1.31 -1.07
N VAL A 62 6.27 1.81 -2.16
CA VAL A 62 7.30 1.12 -2.95
C VAL A 62 8.65 1.76 -2.63
N THR A 63 9.60 0.97 -2.18
CA THR A 63 10.96 1.43 -1.89
C THR A 63 11.91 1.04 -3.02
N PHE A 64 12.42 2.04 -3.72
CA PHE A 64 13.45 1.87 -4.73
C PHE A 64 14.82 1.86 -4.05
N THR A 65 15.62 0.84 -4.31
CA THR A 65 16.95 0.70 -3.72
C THR A 65 18.01 0.75 -4.82
N ASN A 66 18.98 1.66 -4.70
CA ASN A 66 20.09 1.78 -5.65
C ASN A 66 21.03 0.58 -5.55
N GLY A 67 21.38 0.00 -6.68
CA GLY A 67 22.25 -1.18 -6.80
C GLY A 67 23.73 -0.84 -7.01
N ASP A 68 24.44 -1.78 -7.65
CA ASP A 68 25.91 -1.75 -7.71
C ASP A 68 26.49 -0.95 -8.90
N LEU A 69 25.68 -0.59 -9.89
CA LEU A 69 26.13 0.22 -11.04
C LEU A 69 25.36 1.54 -11.11
N PRO A 70 25.66 2.49 -10.22
CA PRO A 70 25.11 3.85 -10.31
C PRO A 70 25.74 4.62 -11.50
N PRO A 71 25.19 5.79 -11.88
CA PRO A 71 24.08 6.45 -11.21
C PRO A 71 22.71 6.07 -11.77
N HIS A 72 21.69 6.06 -10.90
CA HIS A 72 20.30 5.86 -11.29
C HIS A 72 19.41 6.94 -10.66
N ASN A 73 18.25 7.19 -11.28
CA ASN A 73 17.18 8.00 -10.70
C ASN A 73 15.81 7.37 -10.99
N ILE A 74 14.76 7.95 -10.43
CA ILE A 74 13.38 7.52 -10.64
C ILE A 74 12.60 8.74 -11.12
N VAL A 75 12.12 8.73 -12.35
CA VAL A 75 11.31 9.81 -12.91
C VAL A 75 10.00 9.22 -13.41
N PHE A 76 8.90 9.61 -12.74
CA PHE A 76 7.54 9.25 -13.15
C PHE A 76 7.11 10.15 -14.30
N LEU A 77 6.56 9.57 -15.40
CA LEU A 77 6.29 10.28 -16.63
C LEU A 77 5.13 11.28 -16.53
N GLU A 78 4.12 10.96 -15.70
CA GLU A 78 2.92 11.79 -15.54
C GLU A 78 2.71 12.28 -14.08
N HIS A 79 3.65 11.91 -13.17
CA HIS A 79 3.58 12.20 -11.74
C HIS A 79 4.92 12.71 -11.22
N GLU A 80 5.30 13.90 -11.70
CA GLU A 80 6.60 14.51 -11.37
C GLU A 80 6.80 14.68 -9.88
N GLU A 81 5.72 14.91 -9.12
CA GLU A 81 5.73 15.07 -7.67
C GLU A 81 6.19 13.81 -6.91
N LEU A 82 6.13 12.62 -7.52
CA LEU A 82 6.60 11.36 -6.96
C LEU A 82 8.05 11.05 -7.35
N SER A 83 8.62 11.82 -8.24
CA SER A 83 9.95 11.55 -8.81
C SER A 83 11.08 11.88 -7.84
N HIS A 84 12.19 11.14 -7.97
CA HIS A 84 13.50 11.44 -7.41
C HIS A 84 14.47 11.69 -8.56
N PRO A 85 14.50 12.91 -9.12
CA PRO A 85 15.27 13.20 -10.34
C PRO A 85 16.76 13.29 -10.10
N ASP A 86 17.20 13.54 -8.87
CA ASP A 86 18.61 13.56 -8.51
C ASP A 86 19.22 12.16 -8.64
N LEU A 87 20.43 12.09 -9.18
CA LEU A 87 21.12 10.83 -9.38
C LEU A 87 21.62 10.25 -8.05
N ALA A 88 21.29 8.99 -7.81
CA ALA A 88 21.82 8.22 -6.71
C ALA A 88 23.15 7.58 -7.11
N PHE A 89 24.19 7.80 -6.33
CA PHE A 89 25.56 7.32 -6.61
C PHE A 89 26.01 6.21 -5.68
N MET A 90 25.36 6.03 -4.53
CA MET A 90 25.77 5.03 -3.56
C MET A 90 24.88 3.79 -3.62
N SER A 91 25.48 2.61 -3.64
CA SER A 91 24.75 1.36 -3.48
C SER A 91 24.03 1.34 -2.12
N GLY A 92 22.78 0.89 -2.13
CA GLY A 92 21.94 0.81 -0.94
C GLY A 92 21.17 2.09 -0.59
N GLU A 93 21.32 3.20 -1.32
CA GLU A 93 20.44 4.36 -1.17
C GLU A 93 18.99 3.95 -1.45
N GLN A 94 18.06 4.44 -0.63
CA GLN A 94 16.65 4.09 -0.70
C GLN A 94 15.76 5.30 -0.90
N PHE A 95 14.76 5.14 -1.76
CA PHE A 95 13.78 6.15 -2.13
C PHE A 95 12.38 5.57 -1.97
N PRO A 96 11.71 5.78 -0.83
CA PRO A 96 10.33 5.35 -0.63
C PRO A 96 9.35 6.27 -1.34
N VAL A 97 8.39 5.69 -2.06
CA VAL A 97 7.28 6.39 -2.72
C VAL A 97 5.97 5.78 -2.29
N THR A 98 5.06 6.58 -1.71
CA THR A 98 3.73 6.16 -1.30
C THR A 98 2.69 6.58 -2.34
N PHE A 99 1.78 5.68 -2.68
CA PHE A 99 0.77 5.87 -3.71
C PHE A 99 -0.61 6.04 -3.08
N ASP A 100 -1.16 7.26 -3.12
CA ASP A 100 -2.43 7.61 -2.49
C ASP A 100 -3.65 7.48 -3.42
N GLN A 101 -3.44 7.19 -4.70
CA GLN A 101 -4.49 7.08 -5.71
C GLN A 101 -4.28 5.84 -6.57
N ALA A 102 -5.38 5.18 -6.95
CA ALA A 102 -5.35 4.09 -7.91
C ALA A 102 -4.96 4.58 -9.31
N GLY A 103 -4.21 3.77 -10.04
CA GLY A 103 -3.77 4.07 -11.40
C GLY A 103 -2.50 3.31 -11.78
N ASP A 104 -2.05 3.52 -13.00
CA ASP A 104 -0.80 3.00 -13.52
C ASP A 104 0.24 4.13 -13.55
N TYR A 105 1.35 3.91 -12.88
CA TYR A 105 2.42 4.88 -12.71
C TYR A 105 3.66 4.43 -13.46
N GLU A 106 3.82 4.91 -14.69
CA GLU A 106 5.00 4.63 -15.50
C GLU A 106 6.19 5.48 -15.05
N TYR A 107 7.37 4.87 -14.96
CA TYR A 107 8.60 5.53 -14.55
C TYR A 107 9.81 5.03 -15.34
N GLN A 108 10.87 5.80 -15.31
CA GLN A 108 12.14 5.48 -15.97
C GLN A 108 13.34 6.00 -15.20
N CYS A 109 14.50 5.43 -15.48
CA CYS A 109 15.80 6.02 -15.15
C CYS A 109 16.23 6.89 -16.33
N GLU A 110 16.31 8.21 -16.16
CA GLU A 110 16.60 9.13 -17.29
C GLU A 110 17.90 8.80 -18.02
N PRO A 111 19.06 8.61 -17.36
CA PRO A 111 20.29 8.30 -18.08
C PRO A 111 20.26 6.98 -18.83
N HIS A 112 19.36 6.05 -18.46
CA HIS A 112 19.30 4.71 -19.03
C HIS A 112 17.97 4.38 -19.72
N ALA A 113 17.09 5.35 -19.88
CA ALA A 113 15.80 5.16 -20.55
C ALA A 113 15.96 4.64 -21.99
N GLY A 114 17.01 5.11 -22.71
CA GLY A 114 17.35 4.64 -24.04
C GLY A 114 17.80 3.17 -24.09
N ALA A 115 18.29 2.63 -22.97
CA ALA A 115 18.62 1.21 -22.81
C ALA A 115 17.44 0.35 -22.34
N GLY A 116 16.26 0.98 -22.12
CA GLY A 116 15.06 0.28 -21.68
C GLY A 116 14.88 0.18 -20.16
N MET A 117 15.61 0.96 -19.37
CA MET A 117 15.44 1.00 -17.90
C MET A 117 14.16 1.75 -17.53
N LYS A 118 13.05 1.04 -17.56
CA LYS A 118 11.68 1.51 -17.35
C LYS A 118 10.89 0.53 -16.51
N GLY A 119 9.85 1.02 -15.85
CA GLY A 119 8.93 0.19 -15.08
C GLY A 119 7.55 0.81 -14.93
N VAL A 120 6.66 0.07 -14.28
CA VAL A 120 5.31 0.52 -13.95
C VAL A 120 4.89 0.02 -12.57
N ILE A 121 4.20 0.87 -11.80
CA ILE A 121 3.51 0.50 -10.57
C ILE A 121 2.02 0.53 -10.84
N HIS A 122 1.36 -0.61 -10.65
CA HIS A 122 -0.10 -0.74 -10.73
C HIS A 122 -0.69 -0.59 -9.33
N VAL A 123 -1.51 0.43 -9.11
CA VAL A 123 -2.12 0.74 -7.81
C VAL A 123 -3.63 0.51 -7.91
N SER A 124 -4.18 -0.31 -7.04
CA SER A 124 -5.61 -0.67 -7.06
C SER A 124 -6.33 -0.43 -5.72
#